data_2f4fb1315fccca88f67016c3a9ba74af
#
_entry.id   2f4fb1315fccca88f67016c3a9ba74af
#
_cell.length_a   1.000
_cell.length_b   1.000
_cell.length_c   1.000
_cell.angle_alpha   90.00
_cell.angle_beta   90.00
_cell.angle_gamma   90.00
#
_symmetry.space_group_name_H-M   'P 1'
#
loop_
_entity.id
_entity.type
_entity.pdbx_description
1 polymer ?
#
loop_
_entity_poly.entity_id
_entity_poly.type
_entity_poly.pdbx_seq_one_letter_code
_entity_poly.pdbx_strand_id
1 'polypeptide(L)' 'MTYSQYLQNVDTLKKWAHAYYVEDNPVASDEEYDRLYHEVLSYEEAHPDRIAEDSPTHRVGGE' A
#
# COMPACT_ATOMS: atom_id res chain seq x y z
N MET A 1 13.41 -1.16 5.45
CA MET A 1 12.82 -1.11 4.09
C MET A 1 13.53 -0.03 3.30
N THR A 2 13.99 -0.35 2.11
CA THR A 2 14.58 0.65 1.23
C THR A 2 13.46 1.34 0.44
N TYR A 3 13.81 2.44 -0.21
CA TYR A 3 12.83 3.15 -1.02
C TYR A 3 12.31 2.27 -2.17
N SER A 4 13.20 1.47 -2.77
CA SER A 4 12.76 0.52 -3.80
C SER A 4 11.76 -0.48 -3.25
N GLN A 5 12.03 -1.00 -2.06
CA GLN A 5 11.11 -1.94 -1.43
C GLN A 5 9.77 -1.26 -1.11
N TYR A 6 9.83 -0.01 -0.67
CA TYR A 6 8.62 0.74 -0.40
C TYR A 6 7.77 0.86 -1.67
N LEU A 7 8.40 1.21 -2.79
CA LEU A 7 7.66 1.34 -4.04
C LEU A 7 7.06 0.02 -4.49
N GLN A 8 7.80 -1.09 -4.29
CA GLN A 8 7.25 -2.40 -4.60
C GLN A 8 6.07 -2.73 -3.72
N ASN A 9 6.15 -2.37 -2.46
CA ASN A 9 5.06 -2.64 -1.53
C ASN A 9 3.83 -1.80 -1.86
N VAL A 10 4.02 -0.57 -2.28
CA VAL A 10 2.91 0.27 -2.74
C VAL A 10 2.21 -0.40 -3.92
N ASP A 11 3.00 -0.87 -4.88
CA ASP A 11 2.43 -1.55 -6.04
C ASP A 11 1.68 -2.82 -5.63
N THR A 12 2.24 -3.58 -4.70
CA THR A 12 1.60 -4.79 -4.21
C THR A 12 0.27 -4.47 -3.55
N LEU A 13 0.22 -3.42 -2.73
CA LEU A 13 -1.03 -3.03 -2.08
C LEU A 13 -2.08 -2.64 -3.11
N LYS A 14 -1.68 -1.95 -4.16
CA LYS A 14 -2.62 -1.57 -5.21
C LYS A 14 -3.16 -2.81 -5.92
N LYS A 15 -2.31 -3.79 -6.19
CA LYS A 15 -2.75 -5.03 -6.83
C LYS A 15 -3.69 -5.80 -5.93
N TRP A 16 -3.38 -5.88 -4.64
CA TRP A 16 -4.24 -6.59 -3.70
C TRP A 16 -5.59 -5.91 -3.57
N ALA A 17 -5.60 -4.58 -3.53
CA ALA A 17 -6.86 -3.84 -3.44
C ALA A 17 -7.68 -4.05 -4.71
N HIS A 18 -7.03 -4.04 -5.87
CA HIS A 18 -7.73 -4.28 -7.12
C HIS A 18 -8.36 -5.65 -7.15
N ALA A 19 -7.63 -6.68 -6.71
CA ALA A 19 -8.16 -8.03 -6.68
C ALA A 19 -9.35 -8.14 -5.75
N TYR A 20 -9.29 -7.43 -4.63
CA TYR A 20 -10.35 -7.48 -3.64
C TYR A 20 -11.61 -6.77 -4.13
N TYR A 21 -11.44 -5.54 -4.66
CA TYR A 21 -12.59 -4.69 -4.97
C TYR A 21 -13.14 -4.92 -6.38
N VAL A 22 -12.28 -5.24 -7.31
CA VAL A 22 -12.70 -5.34 -8.71
C VAL A 22 -12.94 -6.78 -9.13
N GLU A 23 -12.01 -7.66 -8.75
CA GLU A 23 -12.09 -9.06 -9.19
C GLU A 23 -12.82 -9.95 -8.20
N ASP A 24 -13.08 -9.44 -7.01
CA ASP A 24 -13.76 -10.19 -5.95
C ASP A 24 -13.02 -11.50 -5.70
N ASN A 25 -11.70 -11.45 -5.74
CA ASN A 25 -10.86 -12.63 -5.61
C ASN A 25 -9.59 -12.23 -4.85
N PRO A 26 -9.69 -12.06 -3.53
CA PRO A 26 -8.53 -11.59 -2.75
C PRO A 26 -7.37 -12.57 -2.85
N VAL A 27 -6.19 -12.02 -3.07
CA VAL A 27 -4.99 -12.82 -3.20
C VAL A 27 -4.17 -12.84 -1.93
N ALA A 28 -4.62 -12.11 -0.91
CA ALA A 28 -3.95 -12.07 0.38
C ALA A 28 -5.00 -11.98 1.47
N SER A 29 -4.65 -12.45 2.66
CA SER A 29 -5.58 -12.36 3.77
C SER A 29 -5.65 -10.92 4.28
N ASP A 30 -6.70 -10.64 5.06
CA ASP A 30 -6.84 -9.33 5.66
C ASP A 30 -5.65 -8.99 6.53
N GLU A 31 -5.13 -9.98 7.25
CA GLU A 31 -3.98 -9.76 8.10
C GLU A 31 -2.75 -9.39 7.30
N GLU A 32 -2.55 -10.07 6.16
CA GLU A 32 -1.40 -9.76 5.33
C GLU A 32 -1.50 -8.38 4.72
N TYR A 33 -2.70 -8.03 4.26
CA TYR A 33 -2.91 -6.71 3.70
C TYR A 33 -2.66 -5.64 4.76
N ASP A 34 -3.20 -5.83 5.94
CA ASP A 34 -3.06 -4.85 7.01
C ASP A 34 -1.59 -4.69 7.41
N ARG A 35 -0.87 -5.81 7.49
CA ARG A 35 0.54 -5.76 7.87
C ARG A 35 1.33 -4.95 6.84
N LEU A 36 1.14 -5.24 5.56
CA LEU A 36 1.87 -4.53 4.52
C LEU A 36 1.46 -3.06 4.50
N TYR A 37 0.19 -2.78 4.69
CA TYR A 37 -0.31 -1.41 4.76
C TYR A 37 0.41 -0.63 5.85
N HIS A 38 0.54 -1.24 7.04
CA HIS A 38 1.21 -0.58 8.15
C HIS A 38 2.69 -0.39 7.88
N GLU A 39 3.33 -1.33 7.19
CA GLU A 39 4.74 -1.16 6.85
C GLU A 39 4.93 0.02 5.91
N VAL A 40 4.07 0.14 4.92
CA VAL A 40 4.13 1.26 3.99
C VAL A 40 3.87 2.57 4.72
N LEU A 41 2.86 2.59 5.57
CA LEU A 41 2.53 3.79 6.32
C LEU A 41 3.67 4.20 7.23
N SER A 42 4.30 3.24 7.89
CA SER A 42 5.43 3.51 8.76
C SER A 42 6.59 4.14 8.01
N TYR A 43 6.86 3.61 6.82
CA TYR A 43 7.91 4.21 5.99
C TYR A 43 7.58 5.65 5.61
N GLU A 44 6.32 5.89 5.26
CA GLU A 44 5.91 7.23 4.86
C GLU A 44 6.00 8.22 6.01
N GLU A 45 5.69 7.76 7.22
CA GLU A 45 5.81 8.62 8.38
C GLU A 45 7.26 8.98 8.67
N ALA A 46 8.17 8.05 8.42
CA ALA A 46 9.59 8.29 8.63
C ALA A 46 10.22 9.11 7.51
N HIS A 47 9.60 9.09 6.33
CA HIS A 47 10.15 9.78 5.16
C HIS A 47 9.06 10.56 4.44
N PRO A 48 8.55 11.62 5.09
CA PRO A 48 7.41 12.35 4.53
C PRO A 48 7.69 13.01 3.19
N ASP A 49 8.95 13.18 2.84
CA ASP A 49 9.30 13.78 1.56
C ASP A 49 9.50 12.75 0.46
N ARG A 50 9.24 11.48 0.74
CA ARG A 50 9.41 10.40 -0.22
C ARG A 50 8.16 9.57 -0.37
N ILE A 51 7.02 10.19 -0.24
CA ILE A 51 5.74 9.49 -0.34
C ILE A 51 5.34 9.39 -1.80
N ALA A 52 5.02 8.18 -2.25
CA ALA A 52 4.58 7.97 -3.62
C ALA A 52 3.22 8.64 -3.84
N GLU A 53 3.05 9.26 -4.99
CA GLU A 53 1.81 9.96 -5.30
C GLU A 53 0.62 9.03 -5.31
N ASP A 54 0.85 7.79 -5.72
CA ASP A 54 -0.24 6.82 -5.84
C ASP A 54 -0.29 5.86 -4.69
N SER A 55 0.33 6.20 -3.56
CA SER A 55 0.29 5.35 -2.38
C SER A 55 -1.14 5.21 -1.87
N PRO A 56 -1.59 3.99 -1.59
CA PRO A 56 -2.95 3.81 -1.09
C PRO A 56 -3.19 4.46 0.26
N THR A 57 -2.12 4.72 1.02
CA THR A 57 -2.28 5.38 2.32
C THR A 57 -2.61 6.86 2.16
N HIS A 58 -2.41 7.43 0.97
CA HIS A 58 -2.63 8.85 0.73
C HIS A 58 -3.72 9.14 -0.26
N ARG A 59 -4.25 8.12 -0.91
CA ARG A 59 -5.33 8.35 -1.86
C ARG A 59 -6.69 8.38 -1.20
N VAL A 60 -6.75 7.91 0.03
CA VAL A 60 -8.01 7.66 0.68
C VAL A 60 -8.84 8.89 0.83
N GLY A 61 -8.28 9.96 1.25
CA GLY A 61 -9.03 11.16 1.46
C GLY A 61 -9.22 11.98 0.24
N GLY A 62 -8.64 11.56 -0.84
CA GLY A 62 -8.63 12.39 -2.01
C GLY A 62 -9.87 12.36 -2.77
N GLU A 63 -10.60 11.83 -2.41
CA GLU A 63 -11.60 11.82 -3.20
C GLU A 63 -12.32 12.74 -3.29
#